data_a9f79835ab5dbb5e408d5d56340c189c
#
_entry.id   a9f79835ab5dbb5e408d5d56340c189c
#
_cell.length_a   1.000
_cell.length_b   1.000
_cell.length_c   1.000
_cell.angle_alpha   90.00
_cell.angle_beta   90.00
_cell.angle_gamma   90.00
#
_symmetry.space_group_name_H-M   'P 1'
#
loop_
_entity.id
_entity.type
_entity.pdbx_description
1 polymer ?
#
loop_
_entity_poly.entity_id
_entity_poly.type
_entity_poly.pdbx_seq_one_letter_code
_entity_poly.pdbx_strand_id
1 'polypeptide(L)'
;MTDLTQVVYRQASQKFDISSLPVGHAILEEDVAARTIKTKKPISKEGGAEIYGFPVLETNYPLFDEDNPDEIVASLGVIIPKKTAAHLRIISGNLEDGLSAISAAIEELAAEATSIHSNEQNLNNNIKEIIGLSEEINKVSVFIKEIADETKMLGLNAAIEAARAGESGRGFGVVAEEIRKLSEQSKSTVPRIQELTDTIKAKVNDAGDMSKSSLHASQEQAAATEQVTASIEEITAMCGELNEMAKTL
;
A
#
# COMPACT_ATOMS: atom_id res chain seq x y z
N MET A 1 14.25 -10.27 -53.45
CA MET A 1 15.03 -9.48 -54.43
C MET A 1 14.09 -8.69 -55.31
N THR A 2 14.48 -7.52 -55.64
CA THR A 2 13.78 -6.67 -56.60
C THR A 2 14.74 -6.35 -57.76
N ASP A 3 14.23 -6.23 -58.98
CA ASP A 3 14.93 -5.46 -60.01
C ASP A 3 14.75 -3.95 -59.74
N LEU A 4 14.88 -3.10 -60.70
CA LEU A 4 14.72 -1.65 -60.53
C LEU A 4 13.25 -1.20 -60.43
N THR A 5 12.28 -2.10 -60.67
CA THR A 5 10.86 -1.76 -60.85
C THR A 5 9.90 -2.61 -60.02
N GLN A 6 10.24 -3.86 -59.72
CA GLN A 6 9.34 -4.82 -59.08
C GLN A 6 10.07 -5.92 -58.32
N VAL A 7 9.34 -6.65 -57.46
CA VAL A 7 9.81 -7.84 -56.77
C VAL A 7 9.96 -8.98 -57.78
N VAL A 8 11.18 -9.45 -58.05
CA VAL A 8 11.48 -10.52 -59.05
C VAL A 8 11.69 -11.88 -58.38
N TYR A 9 12.11 -11.91 -57.15
CA TYR A 9 12.30 -13.15 -56.41
C TYR A 9 11.93 -12.96 -54.92
N ARG A 10 11.31 -14.00 -54.35
CA ARG A 10 10.91 -14.04 -52.96
C ARG A 10 11.15 -15.41 -52.37
N GLN A 11 11.73 -15.44 -51.19
CA GLN A 11 11.87 -16.62 -50.36
C GLN A 11 11.20 -16.39 -49.03
N ALA A 12 10.12 -17.11 -48.73
CA ALA A 12 9.48 -17.08 -47.43
C ALA A 12 10.32 -17.83 -46.39
N SER A 13 10.27 -17.35 -45.15
CA SER A 13 10.80 -18.08 -43.99
C SER A 13 9.90 -19.27 -43.65
N GLN A 14 10.46 -20.31 -43.02
CA GLN A 14 9.66 -21.40 -42.43
C GLN A 14 8.74 -20.95 -41.30
N LYS A 15 9.05 -19.83 -40.66
CA LYS A 15 8.35 -19.32 -39.47
C LYS A 15 7.37 -18.19 -39.75
N PHE A 16 7.50 -17.50 -40.86
CA PHE A 16 6.61 -16.39 -41.26
C PHE A 16 6.64 -16.16 -42.76
N ASP A 17 5.58 -15.56 -43.26
CA ASP A 17 5.46 -15.14 -44.66
C ASP A 17 4.84 -13.73 -44.71
N ILE A 18 5.20 -12.95 -45.73
CA ILE A 18 4.69 -11.61 -45.99
C ILE A 18 3.92 -11.64 -47.31
N SER A 19 2.66 -12.01 -47.24
CA SER A 19 1.79 -12.14 -48.42
C SER A 19 1.55 -10.82 -49.17
N SER A 20 1.78 -9.68 -48.51
CA SER A 20 1.63 -8.32 -49.09
C SER A 20 2.69 -7.97 -50.13
N LEU A 21 3.79 -8.72 -50.22
CA LEU A 21 4.87 -8.49 -51.20
C LEU A 21 5.02 -9.70 -52.14
N PRO A 22 4.09 -9.98 -53.07
CA PRO A 22 4.22 -11.06 -54.02
C PRO A 22 5.26 -10.75 -55.08
N VAL A 23 5.73 -11.77 -55.78
CA VAL A 23 6.53 -11.57 -57.03
C VAL A 23 5.67 -10.77 -58.02
N GLY A 24 6.25 -9.77 -58.66
CA GLY A 24 5.56 -8.82 -59.54
C GLY A 24 5.00 -7.58 -58.81
N HIS A 25 5.16 -7.49 -57.46
CA HIS A 25 4.78 -6.28 -56.74
C HIS A 25 5.67 -5.11 -57.18
N ALA A 26 5.05 -4.01 -57.66
CA ALA A 26 5.77 -2.82 -58.10
C ALA A 26 6.44 -2.11 -56.92
N ILE A 27 7.64 -1.61 -57.09
CA ILE A 27 8.37 -0.82 -56.12
C ILE A 27 7.83 0.61 -56.16
N LEU A 28 7.32 1.10 -55.02
CA LEU A 28 6.87 2.47 -54.86
C LEU A 28 8.03 3.37 -54.39
N GLU A 29 7.93 4.68 -54.68
CA GLU A 29 8.98 5.66 -54.32
C GLU A 29 9.30 5.72 -52.82
N GLU A 30 8.32 5.41 -51.98
CA GLU A 30 8.41 5.37 -50.51
C GLU A 30 9.06 4.09 -49.98
N ASP A 31 9.21 3.06 -50.81
CA ASP A 31 9.75 1.78 -50.38
C ASP A 31 11.25 1.87 -50.06
N VAL A 32 11.66 1.03 -49.08
CA VAL A 32 13.07 0.93 -48.72
C VAL A 32 13.93 0.48 -49.90
N ALA A 33 13.40 -0.39 -50.74
CA ALA A 33 14.05 -0.84 -51.96
C ALA A 33 14.32 0.32 -52.94
N ALA A 34 13.33 1.20 -53.22
CA ALA A 34 13.50 2.37 -54.09
C ALA A 34 14.57 3.32 -53.55
N ARG A 35 14.55 3.56 -52.26
CA ARG A 35 15.56 4.40 -51.59
C ARG A 35 16.96 3.80 -51.67
N THR A 36 17.08 2.48 -51.50
CA THR A 36 18.36 1.76 -51.63
C THR A 36 18.92 1.86 -53.03
N ILE A 37 18.08 1.69 -54.04
CA ILE A 37 18.44 1.85 -55.48
C ILE A 37 18.92 3.28 -55.74
N LYS A 38 18.17 4.29 -55.26
CA LYS A 38 18.50 5.70 -55.49
C LYS A 38 19.78 6.15 -54.79
N THR A 39 20.01 5.68 -53.53
CA THR A 39 21.17 6.10 -52.73
C THR A 39 22.42 5.26 -52.95
N LYS A 40 22.28 4.08 -53.59
CA LYS A 40 23.36 3.10 -53.76
C LYS A 40 23.99 2.61 -52.44
N LYS A 41 23.25 2.71 -51.32
CA LYS A 41 23.70 2.32 -50.01
C LYS A 41 22.68 1.40 -49.31
N PRO A 42 23.13 0.52 -48.42
CA PRO A 42 22.21 -0.25 -47.59
C PRO A 42 21.32 0.69 -46.78
N ILE A 43 20.02 0.40 -46.72
CA ILE A 43 19.05 1.14 -45.89
C ILE A 43 18.28 0.15 -45.06
N SER A 44 18.21 0.45 -43.75
CA SER A 44 17.37 -0.26 -42.78
C SER A 44 16.26 0.66 -42.29
N LYS A 45 15.06 0.13 -42.18
CA LYS A 45 13.88 0.82 -41.66
C LYS A 45 13.03 -0.14 -40.84
N GLU A 46 12.53 0.32 -39.70
CA GLU A 46 11.48 -0.41 -38.99
C GLU A 46 10.13 -0.19 -39.69
N GLY A 47 9.44 -1.29 -40.01
CA GLY A 47 8.10 -1.30 -40.56
C GLY A 47 7.07 -1.63 -39.51
N GLY A 48 5.95 -0.90 -39.53
CA GLY A 48 4.83 -1.13 -38.58
C GLY A 48 3.97 -2.33 -38.96
N ALA A 49 3.06 -2.67 -38.08
CA ALA A 49 2.09 -3.76 -38.29
C ALA A 49 1.06 -3.46 -39.38
N GLU A 50 0.90 -2.19 -39.78
CA GLU A 50 -0.07 -1.76 -40.79
C GLU A 50 0.28 -2.34 -42.18
N ILE A 51 1.58 -2.50 -42.50
CA ILE A 51 2.05 -2.96 -43.80
C ILE A 51 2.24 -4.47 -43.82
N TYR A 52 2.83 -5.01 -42.72
CA TYR A 52 3.28 -6.40 -42.66
C TYR A 52 2.44 -7.30 -41.75
N GLY A 53 1.43 -6.75 -41.08
CA GLY A 53 0.62 -7.45 -40.06
C GLY A 53 1.31 -7.63 -38.68
N PHE A 54 2.60 -7.30 -38.62
CA PHE A 54 3.42 -7.29 -37.38
C PHE A 54 4.67 -6.41 -37.57
N PRO A 55 5.30 -5.95 -36.50
CA PRO A 55 6.53 -5.16 -36.59
C PRO A 55 7.69 -5.95 -37.23
N VAL A 56 8.42 -5.30 -38.12
CA VAL A 56 9.56 -5.88 -38.84
C VAL A 56 10.73 -4.90 -38.88
N LEU A 57 11.93 -5.44 -39.02
CA LEU A 57 13.08 -4.70 -39.49
C LEU A 57 13.29 -5.10 -40.96
N GLU A 58 13.14 -4.14 -41.85
CA GLU A 58 13.45 -4.30 -43.26
C GLU A 58 14.81 -3.68 -43.57
N THR A 59 15.69 -4.47 -44.12
CA THR A 59 17.00 -4.00 -44.60
C THR A 59 17.16 -4.37 -46.08
N ASN A 60 17.45 -3.38 -46.92
CA ASN A 60 17.71 -3.58 -48.33
C ASN A 60 19.18 -3.26 -48.65
N TYR A 61 19.80 -4.12 -49.44
CA TYR A 61 21.17 -4.01 -49.89
C TYR A 61 21.17 -3.79 -51.42
N PRO A 62 21.93 -2.81 -51.94
CA PRO A 62 22.09 -2.64 -53.38
C PRO A 62 22.91 -3.79 -53.97
N LEU A 63 22.50 -4.26 -55.12
CA LEU A 63 23.26 -5.23 -55.92
C LEU A 63 23.73 -4.53 -57.19
N PHE A 64 25.04 -4.62 -57.43
CA PHE A 64 25.71 -3.97 -58.55
C PHE A 64 25.99 -4.95 -59.67
N ASP A 65 26.12 -4.44 -60.87
CA ASP A 65 26.52 -5.21 -61.99
C ASP A 65 27.96 -5.74 -61.80
N GLU A 66 28.23 -6.95 -62.28
CA GLU A 66 29.54 -7.60 -62.18
C GLU A 66 30.59 -6.94 -63.05
N ASP A 67 30.17 -6.48 -64.21
CA ASP A 67 31.06 -5.84 -65.24
C ASP A 67 31.16 -4.32 -65.01
N ASN A 68 30.15 -3.71 -64.38
CA ASN A 68 30.10 -2.29 -64.06
C ASN A 68 29.73 -2.03 -62.61
N PRO A 69 30.69 -2.00 -61.63
CA PRO A 69 30.45 -1.88 -60.22
C PRO A 69 29.75 -0.58 -59.74
N ASP A 70 29.63 0.40 -60.63
CA ASP A 70 28.90 1.64 -60.28
C ASP A 70 27.42 1.59 -60.69
N GLU A 71 27.00 0.54 -61.42
CA GLU A 71 25.65 0.36 -61.94
C GLU A 71 24.85 -0.57 -60.96
N ILE A 72 23.70 -0.10 -60.49
CA ILE A 72 22.79 -0.92 -59.72
C ILE A 72 21.86 -1.69 -60.66
N VAL A 73 21.80 -3.00 -60.50
CA VAL A 73 20.93 -3.89 -61.27
C VAL A 73 19.75 -4.44 -60.49
N ALA A 74 19.87 -4.44 -59.14
CA ALA A 74 18.83 -4.99 -58.27
C ALA A 74 19.00 -4.53 -56.80
N SER A 75 18.06 -4.89 -55.92
CA SER A 75 18.27 -4.85 -54.50
C SER A 75 17.84 -6.17 -53.79
N LEU A 76 18.53 -6.50 -52.72
CA LEU A 76 18.23 -7.63 -51.84
C LEU A 76 17.59 -7.12 -50.53
N GLY A 77 16.29 -7.32 -50.39
CA GLY A 77 15.57 -7.05 -49.14
C GLY A 77 15.60 -8.24 -48.21
N VAL A 78 15.94 -7.98 -46.96
CA VAL A 78 15.82 -8.93 -45.84
C VAL A 78 14.84 -8.35 -44.85
N ILE A 79 13.82 -9.11 -44.47
CA ILE A 79 12.79 -8.69 -43.55
C ILE A 79 12.83 -9.63 -42.33
N ILE A 80 13.00 -9.05 -41.16
CA ILE A 80 13.13 -9.76 -39.88
C ILE A 80 11.93 -9.38 -39.00
N PRO A 81 11.12 -10.34 -38.52
CA PRO A 81 10.01 -10.03 -37.64
C PRO A 81 10.50 -9.62 -36.25
N LYS A 82 9.99 -8.50 -35.76
CA LYS A 82 10.27 -7.99 -34.41
C LYS A 82 9.11 -8.23 -33.41
N LYS A 83 8.32 -9.29 -33.59
CA LYS A 83 7.19 -9.64 -32.75
C LYS A 83 7.61 -9.81 -31.28
N THR A 84 8.70 -10.53 -31.02
CA THR A 84 9.22 -10.77 -29.68
C THR A 84 9.67 -9.47 -29.02
N ALA A 85 10.40 -8.63 -29.75
CA ALA A 85 10.83 -7.31 -29.28
C ALA A 85 9.64 -6.41 -28.90
N ALA A 86 8.62 -6.38 -29.76
CA ALA A 86 7.40 -5.61 -29.48
C ALA A 86 6.64 -6.13 -28.24
N HIS A 87 6.51 -7.45 -28.09
CA HIS A 87 5.88 -8.05 -26.90
C HIS A 87 6.68 -7.76 -25.63
N LEU A 88 8.00 -7.84 -25.67
CA LEU A 88 8.85 -7.52 -24.51
C LEU A 88 8.69 -6.06 -24.08
N ARG A 89 8.63 -5.11 -25.03
CA ARG A 89 8.37 -3.70 -24.70
C ARG A 89 7.01 -3.47 -24.04
N ILE A 90 5.96 -4.14 -24.54
CA ILE A 90 4.62 -4.06 -23.95
C ILE A 90 4.60 -4.63 -22.54
N ILE A 91 5.23 -5.81 -22.33
CA ILE A 91 5.32 -6.44 -21.01
C ILE A 91 6.10 -5.54 -20.04
N SER A 92 7.25 -5.01 -20.46
CA SER A 92 8.07 -4.10 -19.65
C SER A 92 7.28 -2.85 -19.25
N GLY A 93 6.56 -2.21 -20.20
CA GLY A 93 5.73 -1.05 -19.92
C GLY A 93 4.60 -1.36 -18.91
N ASN A 94 3.89 -2.48 -19.09
CA ASN A 94 2.85 -2.89 -18.17
C ASN A 94 3.40 -3.20 -16.75
N LEU A 95 4.61 -3.76 -16.66
CA LEU A 95 5.29 -3.99 -15.39
C LEU A 95 5.67 -2.67 -14.73
N GLU A 96 6.25 -1.71 -15.47
CA GLU A 96 6.58 -0.37 -14.94
C GLU A 96 5.35 0.35 -14.40
N ASP A 97 4.22 0.32 -15.11
CA ASP A 97 2.95 0.89 -14.65
C ASP A 97 2.45 0.20 -13.37
N GLY A 98 2.52 -1.13 -13.33
CA GLY A 98 2.15 -1.93 -12.16
C GLY A 98 3.05 -1.63 -10.95
N LEU A 99 4.35 -1.54 -11.15
CA LEU A 99 5.31 -1.20 -10.10
C LEU A 99 5.10 0.22 -9.55
N SER A 100 4.76 1.18 -10.42
CA SER A 100 4.41 2.53 -9.98
C SER A 100 3.20 2.55 -9.06
N ALA A 101 2.15 1.78 -9.40
CA ALA A 101 0.96 1.66 -8.57
C ALA A 101 1.27 0.98 -7.21
N ILE A 102 2.12 -0.06 -7.22
CA ILE A 102 2.56 -0.74 -5.98
C ILE A 102 3.39 0.22 -5.14
N SER A 103 4.30 1.02 -5.72
CA SER A 103 5.10 2.01 -5.00
C SER A 103 4.23 3.03 -4.28
N ALA A 104 3.19 3.55 -4.93
CA ALA A 104 2.24 4.46 -4.30
C ALA A 104 1.51 3.81 -3.11
N ALA A 105 1.09 2.55 -3.25
CA ALA A 105 0.45 1.82 -2.15
C ALA A 105 1.42 1.56 -0.98
N ILE A 106 2.69 1.32 -1.26
CA ILE A 106 3.74 1.14 -0.24
C ILE A 106 4.00 2.44 0.52
N GLU A 107 4.02 3.59 -0.16
CA GLU A 107 4.14 4.90 0.51
C GLU A 107 2.95 5.15 1.45
N GLU A 108 1.74 4.82 1.04
CA GLU A 108 0.54 4.91 1.88
C GLU A 108 0.63 4.00 3.10
N LEU A 109 1.06 2.73 2.93
CA LEU A 109 1.27 1.80 4.03
C LEU A 109 2.33 2.28 5.04
N ALA A 110 3.42 2.89 4.58
CA ALA A 110 4.45 3.47 5.44
C ALA A 110 3.91 4.66 6.26
N ALA A 111 3.12 5.52 5.63
CA ALA A 111 2.45 6.63 6.31
C ALA A 111 1.44 6.13 7.36
N GLU A 112 0.69 5.07 7.04
CA GLU A 112 -0.27 4.44 7.94
C GLU A 112 0.42 3.80 9.15
N ALA A 113 1.54 3.08 8.95
CA ALA A 113 2.34 2.53 10.05
C ALA A 113 2.85 3.64 10.99
N THR A 114 3.29 4.77 10.45
CA THR A 114 3.70 5.94 11.24
C THR A 114 2.53 6.54 12.03
N SER A 115 1.35 6.62 11.43
CA SER A 115 0.13 7.10 12.08
C SER A 115 -0.30 6.17 13.22
N ILE A 116 -0.26 4.85 13.00
CA ILE A 116 -0.54 3.85 14.05
C ILE A 116 0.42 4.04 15.22
N HIS A 117 1.72 4.19 14.96
CA HIS A 117 2.71 4.41 16.01
C HIS A 117 2.39 5.65 16.87
N SER A 118 2.04 6.77 16.24
CA SER A 118 1.65 8.01 16.95
C SER A 118 0.38 7.82 17.78
N ASN A 119 -0.63 7.14 17.22
CA ASN A 119 -1.89 6.86 17.92
C ASN A 119 -1.68 5.96 19.14
N GLU A 120 -0.82 4.94 19.03
CA GLU A 120 -0.49 4.04 20.13
C GLU A 120 0.28 4.75 21.25
N GLN A 121 1.15 5.71 20.92
CA GLN A 121 1.78 6.57 21.94
C GLN A 121 0.75 7.40 22.71
N ASN A 122 -0.21 8.01 22.00
CA ASN A 122 -1.29 8.78 22.62
C ASN A 122 -2.19 7.89 23.49
N LEU A 123 -2.55 6.69 22.98
CA LEU A 123 -3.34 5.71 23.73
C LEU A 123 -2.62 5.28 25.01
N ASN A 124 -1.32 5.05 24.97
CA ASN A 124 -0.54 4.69 26.15
C ASN A 124 -0.51 5.81 27.21
N ASN A 125 -0.49 7.08 26.78
CA ASN A 125 -0.61 8.22 27.70
C ASN A 125 -2.01 8.28 28.34
N ASN A 126 -3.07 8.10 27.56
CA ASN A 126 -4.44 8.05 28.06
C ASN A 126 -4.65 6.90 29.06
N ILE A 127 -4.08 5.73 28.79
CA ILE A 127 -4.08 4.57 29.70
C ILE A 127 -3.48 4.94 31.06
N LYS A 128 -2.30 5.60 31.07
CA LYS A 128 -1.65 6.03 32.32
C LYS A 128 -2.51 7.04 33.09
N GLU A 129 -3.14 7.97 32.38
CA GLU A 129 -4.04 8.95 32.96
C GLU A 129 -5.28 8.28 33.62
N ILE A 130 -5.93 7.33 32.91
CA ILE A 130 -7.09 6.62 33.46
C ILE A 130 -6.71 5.78 34.68
N ILE A 131 -5.53 5.17 34.71
CA ILE A 131 -5.02 4.46 35.89
C ILE A 131 -4.87 5.44 37.04
N GLY A 132 -4.26 6.61 36.81
CA GLY A 132 -4.12 7.67 37.84
C GLY A 132 -5.46 8.14 38.37
N LEU A 133 -6.42 8.44 37.49
CA LEU A 133 -7.78 8.83 37.89
C LEU A 133 -8.49 7.72 38.71
N SER A 134 -8.30 6.47 38.34
CA SER A 134 -8.84 5.33 39.05
C SER A 134 -8.27 5.21 40.47
N GLU A 135 -7.00 5.56 40.66
CA GLU A 135 -6.40 5.62 41.99
C GLU A 135 -6.96 6.78 42.84
N GLU A 136 -7.21 7.93 42.22
CA GLU A 136 -7.85 9.06 42.90
C GLU A 136 -9.29 8.72 43.32
N ILE A 137 -10.08 8.07 42.45
CA ILE A 137 -11.43 7.60 42.81
C ILE A 137 -11.37 6.65 44.01
N ASN A 138 -10.39 5.75 44.08
CA ASN A 138 -10.23 4.88 45.21
C ASN A 138 -9.92 5.67 46.53
N LYS A 139 -9.05 6.69 46.47
CA LYS A 139 -8.76 7.56 47.63
C LYS A 139 -10.01 8.31 48.10
N VAL A 140 -10.77 8.89 47.16
CA VAL A 140 -12.04 9.56 47.44
C VAL A 140 -13.05 8.59 48.08
N SER A 141 -13.12 7.34 47.57
CA SER A 141 -14.01 6.31 48.11
C SER A 141 -13.68 5.94 49.56
N VAL A 142 -12.39 5.85 49.90
CA VAL A 142 -11.94 5.63 51.28
C VAL A 142 -12.36 6.81 52.15
N PHE A 143 -12.17 8.05 51.69
CA PHE A 143 -12.57 9.26 52.43
C PHE A 143 -14.09 9.33 52.63
N ILE A 144 -14.92 8.95 51.64
CA ILE A 144 -16.37 8.84 51.79
C ILE A 144 -16.74 7.84 52.91
N LYS A 145 -16.03 6.70 52.96
CA LYS A 145 -16.24 5.71 54.01
C LYS A 145 -15.94 6.29 55.40
N GLU A 146 -14.84 7.02 55.55
CA GLU A 146 -14.47 7.69 56.82
C GLU A 146 -15.54 8.70 57.24
N ILE A 147 -15.98 9.59 56.32
CA ILE A 147 -17.06 10.55 56.59
C ILE A 147 -18.35 9.81 56.98
N ALA A 148 -18.70 8.73 56.34
CA ALA A 148 -19.88 7.94 56.65
C ALA A 148 -19.78 7.32 58.05
N ASP A 149 -18.62 6.81 58.44
CA ASP A 149 -18.38 6.27 59.80
C ASP A 149 -18.48 7.37 60.88
N GLU A 150 -17.88 8.54 60.65
CA GLU A 150 -17.99 9.70 61.57
C GLU A 150 -19.44 10.19 61.67
N THR A 151 -20.14 10.32 60.51
CA THR A 151 -21.54 10.75 60.49
C THR A 151 -22.45 9.77 61.20
N LYS A 152 -22.17 8.45 61.07
CA LYS A 152 -22.88 7.42 61.83
C LYS A 152 -22.69 7.58 63.37
N MET A 153 -21.46 7.88 63.81
CA MET A 153 -21.14 8.11 65.18
C MET A 153 -21.80 9.38 65.73
N LEU A 154 -21.83 10.47 64.92
CA LEU A 154 -22.54 11.71 65.27
C LEU A 154 -24.05 11.45 65.42
N GLY A 155 -24.65 10.71 64.47
CA GLY A 155 -26.05 10.31 64.52
C GLY A 155 -26.38 9.46 65.76
N LEU A 156 -25.49 8.56 66.19
CA LEU A 156 -25.64 7.75 67.33
C LEU A 156 -25.60 8.62 68.57
N ASN A 157 -24.66 9.54 68.75
CA ASN A 157 -24.57 10.48 69.87
C ASN A 157 -25.82 11.36 69.96
N ALA A 158 -26.32 11.87 68.85
CA ALA A 158 -27.54 12.66 68.75
C ALA A 158 -28.78 11.83 69.16
N ALA A 159 -28.87 10.58 68.81
CA ALA A 159 -29.94 9.68 69.18
C ALA A 159 -29.93 9.40 70.71
N ILE A 160 -28.75 9.23 71.28
CA ILE A 160 -28.56 9.04 72.71
C ILE A 160 -29.05 10.29 73.48
N GLU A 161 -28.66 11.50 73.05
CA GLU A 161 -29.04 12.74 73.70
C GLU A 161 -30.53 13.06 73.53
N ALA A 162 -31.10 12.72 72.36
CA ALA A 162 -32.53 12.81 72.07
C ALA A 162 -33.35 11.91 73.05
N ALA A 163 -32.87 10.68 73.30
CA ALA A 163 -33.46 9.78 74.26
C ALA A 163 -33.38 10.32 75.71
N ARG A 164 -32.28 10.99 76.04
CA ARG A 164 -32.04 11.61 77.32
C ARG A 164 -32.96 12.79 77.64
N ALA A 165 -33.37 13.51 76.54
CA ALA A 165 -34.32 14.63 76.60
C ALA A 165 -35.79 14.18 76.71
N GLY A 166 -36.09 12.89 76.71
CA GLY A 166 -37.45 12.32 76.83
C GLY A 166 -38.43 12.81 75.76
N GLU A 167 -39.66 13.16 76.13
CA GLU A 167 -40.69 13.61 75.18
C GLU A 167 -40.27 14.85 74.32
N SER A 168 -39.46 15.75 74.92
CA SER A 168 -38.98 16.94 74.20
C SER A 168 -37.94 16.62 73.11
N GLY A 169 -37.31 15.44 73.19
CA GLY A 169 -36.31 14.98 72.22
C GLY A 169 -36.87 14.13 71.09
N ARG A 170 -38.15 13.73 71.02
CA ARG A 170 -38.71 12.78 70.09
C ARG A 170 -38.43 13.17 68.60
N GLY A 171 -38.60 14.44 68.21
CA GLY A 171 -38.32 14.93 66.84
C GLY A 171 -36.86 14.82 66.51
N PHE A 172 -35.95 15.11 67.40
CA PHE A 172 -34.50 14.96 67.19
C PHE A 172 -34.08 13.50 67.05
N GLY A 173 -34.74 12.57 67.81
CA GLY A 173 -34.50 11.14 67.71
C GLY A 173 -34.78 10.59 66.29
N VAL A 174 -35.87 11.05 65.66
CA VAL A 174 -36.18 10.66 64.23
C VAL A 174 -35.12 11.15 63.25
N VAL A 175 -34.66 12.39 63.40
CA VAL A 175 -33.59 12.94 62.53
C VAL A 175 -32.29 12.18 62.76
N ALA A 176 -31.91 11.89 63.97
CA ALA A 176 -30.72 11.14 64.32
C ALA A 176 -30.71 9.72 63.73
N GLU A 177 -31.83 9.03 63.71
CA GLU A 177 -31.96 7.70 63.10
C GLU A 177 -31.89 7.78 61.59
N GLU A 178 -32.48 8.82 60.95
CA GLU A 178 -32.38 9.01 59.51
C GLU A 178 -30.93 9.33 59.06
N ILE A 179 -30.20 10.15 59.85
CA ILE A 179 -28.77 10.42 59.62
C ILE A 179 -27.96 9.10 59.70
N ARG A 180 -28.24 8.27 60.70
CA ARG A 180 -27.60 6.97 60.85
C ARG A 180 -27.85 6.06 59.67
N LYS A 181 -29.07 5.97 59.19
CA LYS A 181 -29.45 5.19 57.99
C LYS A 181 -28.77 5.68 56.72
N LEU A 182 -28.75 7.01 56.48
CA LEU A 182 -28.07 7.61 55.33
C LEU A 182 -26.56 7.36 55.36
N SER A 183 -25.93 7.43 56.57
CA SER A 183 -24.52 7.12 56.70
C SER A 183 -24.21 5.65 56.40
N GLU A 184 -25.06 4.72 56.83
CA GLU A 184 -24.93 3.29 56.49
C GLU A 184 -25.10 3.03 54.99
N GLN A 185 -26.06 3.69 54.34
CA GLN A 185 -26.21 3.62 52.86
C GLN A 185 -24.99 4.15 52.11
N SER A 186 -24.46 5.31 52.54
CA SER A 186 -23.23 5.87 51.95
C SER A 186 -22.07 4.89 52.10
N LYS A 187 -21.85 4.35 53.30
CA LYS A 187 -20.81 3.35 53.56
C LYS A 187 -20.97 2.09 52.70
N SER A 188 -22.20 1.60 52.49
CA SER A 188 -22.50 0.41 51.69
C SER A 188 -22.25 0.62 50.20
N THR A 189 -22.23 1.87 49.72
CA THR A 189 -21.96 2.21 48.30
C THR A 189 -20.46 2.13 47.97
N VAL A 190 -19.59 2.35 48.95
CA VAL A 190 -18.13 2.39 48.73
C VAL A 190 -17.56 1.11 48.15
N PRO A 191 -17.90 -0.11 48.61
CA PRO A 191 -17.42 -1.35 48.00
C PRO A 191 -17.80 -1.48 46.52
N ARG A 192 -18.97 -0.97 46.16
CA ARG A 192 -19.42 -0.98 44.76
C ARG A 192 -18.59 -0.04 43.88
N ILE A 193 -18.21 1.14 44.37
CA ILE A 193 -17.31 2.07 43.69
C ILE A 193 -15.94 1.41 43.48
N GLN A 194 -15.41 0.76 44.51
CA GLN A 194 -14.13 0.06 44.46
C GLN A 194 -14.15 -1.06 43.38
N GLU A 195 -15.19 -1.91 43.41
CA GLU A 195 -15.38 -2.98 42.40
C GLU A 195 -15.41 -2.43 40.95
N LEU A 196 -16.12 -1.31 40.74
CA LEU A 196 -16.16 -0.64 39.44
C LEU A 196 -14.80 -0.10 39.04
N THR A 197 -14.09 0.52 39.98
CA THR A 197 -12.74 1.07 39.69
C THR A 197 -11.73 -0.04 39.39
N ASP A 198 -11.79 -1.16 40.09
CA ASP A 198 -10.94 -2.32 39.79
C ASP A 198 -11.28 -2.93 38.43
N THR A 199 -12.56 -2.95 38.07
CA THR A 199 -13.00 -3.36 36.71
C THR A 199 -12.45 -2.41 35.62
N ILE A 200 -12.48 -1.09 35.89
CA ILE A 200 -11.90 -0.09 34.97
C ILE A 200 -10.41 -0.36 34.80
N LYS A 201 -9.65 -0.53 35.87
CA LYS A 201 -8.21 -0.83 35.86
C LYS A 201 -7.91 -2.10 35.03
N ALA A 202 -8.67 -3.17 35.23
CA ALA A 202 -8.52 -4.40 34.48
C ALA A 202 -8.70 -4.16 32.95
N LYS A 203 -9.78 -3.47 32.57
CA LYS A 203 -10.08 -3.15 31.17
C LYS A 203 -9.04 -2.24 30.52
N VAL A 204 -8.50 -1.30 31.27
CA VAL A 204 -7.44 -0.39 30.80
C VAL A 204 -6.12 -1.14 30.63
N ASN A 205 -5.79 -2.10 31.51
CA ASN A 205 -4.63 -2.97 31.33
C ASN A 205 -4.78 -3.86 30.09
N ASP A 206 -5.95 -4.47 29.88
CA ASP A 206 -6.25 -5.23 28.65
C ASP A 206 -6.03 -4.35 27.39
N ALA A 207 -6.52 -3.11 27.41
CA ALA A 207 -6.30 -2.15 26.31
C ALA A 207 -4.81 -1.83 26.11
N GLY A 208 -4.04 -1.73 27.19
CA GLY A 208 -2.59 -1.54 27.15
C GLY A 208 -1.85 -2.69 26.47
N ASP A 209 -2.28 -3.92 26.72
CA ASP A 209 -1.68 -5.09 26.08
C ASP A 209 -2.07 -5.19 24.59
N MET A 210 -3.29 -4.82 24.23
CA MET A 210 -3.71 -4.69 22.83
C MET A 210 -2.90 -3.61 22.09
N SER A 211 -2.68 -2.47 22.73
CA SER A 211 -1.85 -1.37 22.19
C SER A 211 -0.42 -1.83 21.90
N LYS A 212 0.21 -2.56 22.80
CA LYS A 212 1.55 -3.14 22.57
C LYS A 212 1.57 -4.09 21.38
N SER A 213 0.55 -4.93 21.24
CA SER A 213 0.43 -5.87 20.11
C SER A 213 0.25 -5.12 18.78
N SER A 214 -0.55 -4.05 18.78
CA SER A 214 -0.75 -3.18 17.60
C SER A 214 0.55 -2.47 17.21
N LEU A 215 1.32 -1.97 18.17
CA LEU A 215 2.62 -1.36 17.95
C LEU A 215 3.61 -2.35 17.32
N HIS A 216 3.66 -3.59 17.81
CA HIS A 216 4.50 -4.64 17.25
C HIS A 216 4.11 -4.96 15.80
N ALA A 217 2.82 -5.12 15.52
CA ALA A 217 2.32 -5.37 14.18
C ALA A 217 2.67 -4.21 13.22
N SER A 218 2.59 -2.96 13.68
CA SER A 218 2.99 -1.79 12.90
C SER A 218 4.49 -1.77 12.59
N GLN A 219 5.33 -2.22 13.51
CA GLN A 219 6.78 -2.35 13.28
C GLN A 219 7.09 -3.46 12.27
N GLU A 220 6.40 -4.60 12.34
CA GLU A 220 6.52 -5.67 11.35
C GLU A 220 6.05 -5.21 9.97
N GLN A 221 4.96 -4.44 9.91
CA GLN A 221 4.47 -3.84 8.67
C GLN A 221 5.51 -2.89 8.05
N ALA A 222 6.14 -2.03 8.85
CA ALA A 222 7.19 -1.14 8.37
C ALA A 222 8.38 -1.92 7.78
N ALA A 223 8.84 -2.97 8.45
CA ALA A 223 9.92 -3.83 7.94
C ALA A 223 9.54 -4.56 6.65
N ALA A 224 8.29 -5.05 6.55
CA ALA A 224 7.77 -5.67 5.32
C ALA A 224 7.69 -4.66 4.16
N THR A 225 7.30 -3.42 4.46
CA THR A 225 7.25 -2.32 3.49
C THR A 225 8.63 -2.02 2.90
N GLU A 226 9.68 -1.96 3.74
CA GLU A 226 11.06 -1.80 3.28
C GLU A 226 11.52 -2.95 2.37
N GLN A 227 11.17 -4.19 2.72
CA GLN A 227 11.50 -5.36 1.90
C GLN A 227 10.80 -5.33 0.54
N VAL A 228 9.52 -4.94 0.50
CA VAL A 228 8.77 -4.81 -0.77
C VAL A 228 9.37 -3.68 -1.62
N THR A 229 9.77 -2.56 -1.02
CA THR A 229 10.46 -1.46 -1.72
C THR A 229 11.73 -1.96 -2.41
N ALA A 230 12.58 -2.72 -1.71
CA ALA A 230 13.79 -3.30 -2.30
C ALA A 230 13.46 -4.25 -3.47
N SER A 231 12.37 -5.04 -3.35
CA SER A 231 11.93 -5.93 -4.43
C SER A 231 11.42 -5.15 -5.66
N ILE A 232 10.77 -4.01 -5.45
CA ILE A 232 10.33 -3.12 -6.53
C ILE A 232 11.54 -2.55 -7.28
N GLU A 233 12.59 -2.14 -6.59
CA GLU A 233 13.81 -1.64 -7.20
C GLU A 233 14.48 -2.70 -8.06
N GLU A 234 14.55 -3.95 -7.59
CA GLU A 234 15.10 -5.08 -8.34
C GLU A 234 14.27 -5.37 -9.61
N ILE A 235 12.94 -5.43 -9.49
CA ILE A 235 12.07 -5.68 -10.64
C ILE A 235 12.15 -4.53 -11.64
N THR A 236 12.25 -3.29 -11.17
CA THR A 236 12.43 -2.10 -12.04
C THR A 236 13.73 -2.19 -12.86
N ALA A 237 14.82 -2.64 -12.23
CA ALA A 237 16.06 -2.89 -12.94
C ALA A 237 15.91 -3.98 -14.01
N MET A 238 15.22 -5.08 -13.69
CA MET A 238 14.93 -6.14 -14.66
C MET A 238 14.05 -5.66 -15.83
N CYS A 239 13.10 -4.76 -15.61
CA CYS A 239 12.32 -4.13 -16.69
C CYS A 239 13.22 -3.33 -17.64
N GLY A 240 14.20 -2.61 -17.07
CA GLY A 240 15.21 -1.92 -17.88
C GLY A 240 16.03 -2.87 -18.76
N GLU A 241 16.48 -3.99 -18.20
CA GLU A 241 17.20 -5.02 -18.97
C GLU A 241 16.35 -5.65 -20.08
N LEU A 242 15.07 -5.95 -19.79
CA LEU A 242 14.14 -6.46 -20.79
C LEU A 242 13.94 -5.46 -21.93
N ASN A 243 13.87 -4.17 -21.63
CA ASN A 243 13.72 -3.13 -22.64
C ASN A 243 14.98 -3.00 -23.51
N GLU A 244 16.18 -3.07 -22.92
CA GLU A 244 17.44 -3.11 -23.67
C GLU A 244 17.55 -4.36 -24.54
N MET A 245 17.19 -5.53 -24.02
CA MET A 245 17.15 -6.78 -24.78
C MET A 245 16.18 -6.67 -25.98
N ALA A 246 15.03 -6.03 -25.78
CA ALA A 246 14.07 -5.77 -26.86
C ALA A 246 14.59 -4.81 -27.95
N LYS A 247 15.61 -3.99 -27.68
CA LYS A 247 16.25 -3.14 -28.70
C LYS A 247 17.22 -3.92 -29.57
N THR A 248 17.81 -5.00 -29.05
CA THR A 248 18.81 -5.81 -29.75
C THR A 248 18.20 -6.94 -30.57
N LEU A 249 16.94 -7.29 -30.34
CA LEU A 249 16.17 -8.26 -31.12
C LEU A 249 15.50 -7.61 -32.33
#